data_4e656e36dd26369a2a5b97366e4fa927
#
_entry.id   4e656e36dd26369a2a5b97366e4fa927
#
_cell.length_a   1.000
_cell.length_b   1.000
_cell.length_c   1.000
_cell.angle_alpha   90.00
_cell.angle_beta   90.00
_cell.angle_gamma   90.00
#
_symmetry.space_group_name_H-M   'P 1'
#
loop_
_entity.id
_entity.type
_entity.pdbx_description
1 polymer ?
#
loop_
_entity_poly.entity_id
_entity_poly.type
_entity_poly.pdbx_seq_one_letter_code
_entity_poly.pdbx_strand_id
1 'polypeptide(L)'
;MGVGCLGLMGVFHKTFHWKKKPVVLFDLDGTLIDSQQLVFETFRRVFKELKPDYELSNEELYTFFGPTLEVTFSKYFPEDQVQSIIDRYQIINKSLHKELLKEIPHAKEMLEGLKKENIQCAVVSNKRIEVVKRGLKQSGLDVYFDVVLGKENLPEPKPSASGLIEACNLLHTSHDDCIYVGDNVADIVAAKNMAAYSVGFSVDEKQREALKEAKPCKVIDDLMQLIPLCKEDHIWSDNTIW
;
A
#
# COMPACT_ATOMS: atom_id res chain seq x y z
N MET A 1 21.06 35.20 -41.55
CA MET A 1 19.68 35.08 -41.04
C MET A 1 19.55 33.68 -40.41
N GLY A 2 19.73 33.66 -39.11
CA GLY A 2 19.63 32.40 -38.36
C GLY A 2 18.21 32.26 -37.84
N VAL A 3 17.54 31.18 -38.21
CA VAL A 3 16.22 30.81 -37.68
C VAL A 3 16.47 29.94 -36.47
N GLY A 4 16.23 30.52 -35.28
CA GLY A 4 16.28 29.79 -34.04
C GLY A 4 15.10 28.84 -33.93
N CYS A 5 15.41 27.54 -33.79
CA CYS A 5 14.45 26.53 -33.41
C CYS A 5 14.13 26.69 -31.92
N LEU A 6 13.00 27.33 -31.59
CA LEU A 6 12.39 27.21 -30.27
C LEU A 6 11.85 25.79 -30.13
N GLY A 7 12.55 24.98 -29.37
CA GLY A 7 12.04 23.67 -28.90
C GLY A 7 10.87 23.88 -27.96
N LEU A 8 9.67 23.64 -28.44
CA LEU A 8 8.51 23.44 -27.59
C LEU A 8 8.77 22.20 -26.74
N MET A 9 9.10 22.40 -25.45
CA MET A 9 8.99 21.33 -24.46
C MET A 9 7.50 20.98 -24.34
N GLY A 10 7.11 19.93 -25.06
CA GLY A 10 5.78 19.37 -24.95
C GLY A 10 5.60 18.78 -23.55
N VAL A 11 4.72 19.35 -22.76
CA VAL A 11 4.26 18.73 -21.52
C VAL A 11 3.47 17.51 -21.93
N PHE A 12 4.05 16.31 -21.74
CA PHE A 12 3.35 15.07 -21.98
C PHE A 12 2.38 14.84 -20.80
N HIS A 13 1.11 15.11 -21.02
CA HIS A 13 0.06 14.71 -20.11
C HIS A 13 -0.23 13.22 -20.34
N LYS A 14 0.00 12.37 -19.33
CA LYS A 14 -0.46 10.99 -19.39
C LYS A 14 -1.97 10.99 -19.14
N THR A 15 -2.73 10.56 -20.15
CA THR A 15 -4.18 10.41 -20.06
C THR A 15 -4.48 8.96 -19.75
N PHE A 16 -5.15 8.68 -18.62
CA PHE A 16 -5.62 7.34 -18.31
C PHE A 16 -7.00 7.14 -18.92
N HIS A 17 -7.09 6.16 -19.79
CA HIS A 17 -8.33 5.72 -20.43
C HIS A 17 -8.45 4.23 -20.20
N TRP A 18 -9.45 3.82 -19.42
CA TRP A 18 -9.69 2.40 -19.21
C TRP A 18 -10.17 1.76 -20.52
N LYS A 19 -9.39 0.85 -21.09
CA LYS A 19 -9.80 0.04 -22.26
C LYS A 19 -10.82 -1.01 -21.88
N LYS A 20 -10.79 -1.41 -20.62
CA LYS A 20 -11.72 -2.34 -19.96
C LYS A 20 -12.03 -1.81 -18.57
N LYS A 21 -12.97 -2.41 -17.83
CA LYS A 21 -13.13 -2.13 -16.40
C LYS A 21 -11.78 -2.31 -15.71
N PRO A 22 -11.32 -1.32 -14.93
CA PRO A 22 -10.03 -1.44 -14.25
C PRO A 22 -10.07 -2.51 -13.18
N VAL A 23 -8.91 -3.08 -12.85
CA VAL A 23 -8.71 -3.82 -11.62
C VAL A 23 -8.21 -2.88 -10.53
N VAL A 24 -8.53 -3.17 -9.27
CA VAL A 24 -8.06 -2.37 -8.15
C VAL A 24 -7.15 -3.22 -7.26
N LEU A 25 -5.91 -2.80 -7.15
CA LEU A 25 -4.92 -3.38 -6.25
C LEU A 25 -4.82 -2.50 -5.01
N PHE A 26 -4.68 -3.12 -3.85
CA PHE A 26 -4.62 -2.43 -2.56
C PHE A 26 -3.36 -2.81 -1.79
N ASP A 27 -2.79 -1.85 -1.08
CA ASP A 27 -2.04 -2.18 0.12
C ASP A 27 -2.98 -2.66 1.22
N LEU A 28 -2.43 -3.25 2.26
CA LEU A 28 -3.21 -3.78 3.38
C LEU A 28 -3.27 -2.79 4.55
N ASP A 29 -2.10 -2.49 5.12
CA ASP A 29 -1.98 -1.76 6.38
C ASP A 29 -2.14 -0.26 6.17
N GLY A 30 -3.02 0.38 6.93
CA GLY A 30 -3.35 1.79 6.73
C GLY A 30 -4.29 2.06 5.56
N THR A 31 -4.55 1.06 4.72
CA THR A 31 -5.42 1.16 3.54
C THR A 31 -6.74 0.39 3.71
N LEU A 32 -6.68 -0.88 4.06
CA LEU A 32 -7.86 -1.75 4.27
C LEU A 32 -8.08 -2.06 5.76
N ILE A 33 -6.98 -2.18 6.50
CA ILE A 33 -6.98 -2.45 7.93
C ILE A 33 -6.13 -1.43 8.68
N ASP A 34 -6.61 -0.98 9.83
CA ASP A 34 -5.81 -0.20 10.77
C ASP A 34 -5.05 -1.16 11.70
N SER A 35 -3.78 -1.32 11.41
CA SER A 35 -2.85 -2.11 12.22
C SER A 35 -1.90 -1.25 13.04
N GLN A 36 -2.09 0.06 13.10
CA GLN A 36 -1.14 0.98 13.73
C GLN A 36 -0.90 0.62 15.20
N GLN A 37 -1.97 0.48 15.98
CA GLN A 37 -1.85 0.13 17.39
C GLN A 37 -1.26 -1.26 17.60
N LEU A 38 -1.61 -2.21 16.74
CA LEU A 38 -1.04 -3.56 16.76
C LEU A 38 0.48 -3.54 16.53
N VAL A 39 0.93 -2.82 15.52
CA VAL A 39 2.35 -2.70 15.17
C VAL A 39 3.10 -1.99 16.30
N PHE A 40 2.61 -0.83 16.75
CA PHE A 40 3.25 -0.06 17.82
C PHE A 40 3.39 -0.86 19.10
N GLU A 41 2.32 -1.48 19.57
CA GLU A 41 2.34 -2.28 20.79
C GLU A 41 3.25 -3.51 20.67
N THR A 42 3.29 -4.12 19.48
CA THR A 42 4.21 -5.24 19.23
C THR A 42 5.66 -4.80 19.34
N PHE A 43 6.05 -3.69 18.69
CA PHE A 43 7.41 -3.15 18.81
C PHE A 43 7.77 -2.76 20.24
N ARG A 44 6.87 -2.05 20.95
CA ARG A 44 7.10 -1.68 22.35
C ARG A 44 7.36 -2.91 23.24
N ARG A 45 6.61 -4.00 23.05
CA ARG A 45 6.83 -5.24 23.80
C ARG A 45 8.16 -5.91 23.46
N VAL A 46 8.53 -5.96 22.18
CA VAL A 46 9.82 -6.49 21.75
C VAL A 46 10.97 -5.69 22.36
N PHE A 47 10.92 -4.36 22.26
CA PHE A 47 11.98 -3.51 22.80
C PHE A 47 12.04 -3.57 24.34
N LYS A 48 10.90 -3.56 25.02
CA LYS A 48 10.84 -3.73 26.49
C LYS A 48 11.47 -5.05 26.94
N GLU A 49 11.34 -6.11 26.16
CA GLU A 49 11.89 -7.42 26.47
C GLU A 49 13.40 -7.50 26.18
N LEU A 50 13.85 -6.96 25.04
CA LEU A 50 15.21 -7.15 24.52
C LEU A 50 16.15 -5.95 24.72
N LYS A 51 15.59 -4.76 24.93
CA LYS A 51 16.30 -3.50 25.20
C LYS A 51 15.54 -2.68 26.24
N PRO A 52 15.44 -3.15 27.49
CA PRO A 52 14.58 -2.51 28.52
C PRO A 52 14.94 -1.06 28.83
N ASP A 53 16.20 -0.66 28.60
CA ASP A 53 16.69 0.71 28.78
C ASP A 53 16.46 1.62 27.57
N TYR A 54 15.89 1.10 26.47
CA TYR A 54 15.61 1.86 25.26
C TYR A 54 14.11 2.15 25.13
N GLU A 55 13.76 3.42 25.23
CA GLU A 55 12.39 3.88 25.09
C GLU A 55 12.10 4.33 23.65
N LEU A 56 11.22 3.61 22.94
CA LEU A 56 10.78 3.96 21.61
C LEU A 56 9.87 5.17 21.61
N SER A 57 10.26 6.23 20.91
CA SER A 57 9.40 7.38 20.67
C SER A 57 8.28 7.05 19.67
N ASN A 58 7.21 7.86 19.69
CA ASN A 58 6.16 7.71 18.68
C ASN A 58 6.68 8.01 17.27
N GLU A 59 7.55 9.00 17.13
CA GLU A 59 8.19 9.37 15.85
C GLU A 59 8.97 8.19 15.26
N GLU A 60 9.73 7.46 16.08
CA GLU A 60 10.44 6.26 15.62
C GLU A 60 9.47 5.16 15.18
N LEU A 61 8.41 4.91 15.97
CA LEU A 61 7.40 3.90 15.63
C LEU A 61 6.74 4.18 14.28
N TYR A 62 6.49 5.45 13.93
CA TYR A 62 5.97 5.80 12.60
C TYR A 62 6.95 5.44 11.47
N THR A 63 8.26 5.50 11.69
CA THR A 63 9.26 5.11 10.67
C THR A 63 9.32 3.60 10.41
N PHE A 64 8.66 2.79 11.24
CA PHE A 64 8.62 1.33 11.11
C PHE A 64 7.53 0.84 10.15
N PHE A 65 6.66 1.74 9.68
CA PHE A 65 5.72 1.45 8.61
C PHE A 65 6.39 1.55 7.25
N GLY A 66 6.10 0.61 6.37
CA GLY A 66 6.66 0.53 5.01
C GLY A 66 7.91 -0.35 4.89
N PRO A 67 9.01 -0.13 5.68
CA PRO A 67 10.16 -1.03 5.65
C PRO A 67 9.83 -2.45 6.10
N THR A 68 10.65 -3.42 5.67
CA THR A 68 10.55 -4.80 6.19
C THR A 68 11.07 -4.87 7.64
N LEU A 69 10.67 -5.91 8.39
CA LEU A 69 11.14 -6.10 9.77
C LEU A 69 12.65 -6.27 9.84
N GLU A 70 13.26 -6.91 8.83
CA GLU A 70 14.71 -7.06 8.73
C GLU A 70 15.38 -5.70 8.68
N VAL A 71 14.96 -4.82 7.79
CA VAL A 71 15.51 -3.46 7.65
C VAL A 71 15.30 -2.66 8.93
N THR A 72 14.16 -2.83 9.59
CA THR A 72 13.86 -2.11 10.83
C THR A 72 14.74 -2.59 11.97
N PHE A 73 14.78 -3.91 12.25
CA PHE A 73 15.52 -4.45 13.38
C PHE A 73 17.04 -4.36 13.22
N SER A 74 17.59 -4.42 11.98
CA SER A 74 19.03 -4.25 11.74
C SER A 74 19.58 -2.88 12.15
N LYS A 75 18.72 -1.88 12.33
CA LYS A 75 19.12 -0.56 12.86
C LYS A 75 19.40 -0.56 14.37
N TYR A 76 18.84 -1.52 15.09
CA TYR A 76 18.84 -1.55 16.57
C TYR A 76 19.51 -2.76 17.18
N PHE A 77 19.69 -3.83 16.40
CA PHE A 77 20.19 -5.12 16.88
C PHE A 77 21.28 -5.68 15.94
N PRO A 78 22.21 -6.50 16.46
CA PRO A 78 23.19 -7.22 15.65
C PRO A 78 22.52 -8.12 14.60
N GLU A 79 23.15 -8.23 13.42
CA GLU A 79 22.60 -8.93 12.27
C GLU A 79 22.26 -10.41 12.57
N ASP A 80 23.13 -11.08 13.34
CA ASP A 80 22.95 -12.48 13.77
C ASP A 80 21.72 -12.71 14.68
N GLN A 81 21.18 -11.65 15.30
CA GLN A 81 20.01 -11.71 16.17
C GLN A 81 18.70 -11.35 15.45
N VAL A 82 18.78 -10.66 14.31
CA VAL A 82 17.60 -10.10 13.64
C VAL A 82 16.53 -11.14 13.39
N GLN A 83 16.88 -12.34 12.90
CA GLN A 83 15.87 -13.37 12.60
C GLN A 83 15.13 -13.84 13.86
N SER A 84 15.84 -14.06 14.96
CA SER A 84 15.22 -14.48 16.23
C SER A 84 14.30 -13.42 16.81
N ILE A 85 14.65 -12.14 16.62
CA ILE A 85 13.82 -11.00 17.03
C ILE A 85 12.57 -10.91 16.17
N ILE A 86 12.68 -11.13 14.87
CA ILE A 86 11.52 -11.20 13.97
C ILE A 86 10.58 -12.31 14.39
N ASP A 87 11.10 -13.49 14.72
CA ASP A 87 10.28 -14.61 15.19
C ASP A 87 9.56 -14.25 16.50
N ARG A 88 10.26 -13.59 17.43
CA ARG A 88 9.66 -13.09 18.66
C ARG A 88 8.57 -12.04 18.40
N TYR A 89 8.84 -11.08 17.50
CA TYR A 89 7.86 -10.09 17.03
C TYR A 89 6.59 -10.79 16.50
N GLN A 90 6.73 -11.82 15.66
CA GLN A 90 5.60 -12.55 15.08
C GLN A 90 4.73 -13.22 16.15
N ILE A 91 5.35 -13.80 17.18
CA ILE A 91 4.64 -14.42 18.31
C ILE A 91 3.81 -13.37 19.06
N ILE A 92 4.42 -12.23 19.41
CA ILE A 92 3.75 -11.14 20.13
C ILE A 92 2.64 -10.55 19.25
N ASN A 93 2.93 -10.23 17.98
CA ASN A 93 1.97 -9.69 17.03
C ASN A 93 0.73 -10.60 16.90
N LYS A 94 0.96 -11.91 16.76
CA LYS A 94 -0.14 -12.89 16.67
C LYS A 94 -1.03 -12.88 17.91
N SER A 95 -0.46 -12.73 19.11
CA SER A 95 -1.22 -12.70 20.36
C SER A 95 -2.11 -11.46 20.51
N LEU A 96 -1.66 -10.31 19.96
CA LEU A 96 -2.35 -9.03 20.02
C LEU A 96 -3.33 -8.80 18.87
N HIS A 97 -3.20 -9.56 17.80
CA HIS A 97 -3.86 -9.32 16.53
C HIS A 97 -5.38 -9.20 16.66
N LYS A 98 -6.01 -10.08 17.42
CA LYS A 98 -7.47 -10.10 17.58
C LYS A 98 -8.01 -8.86 18.32
N GLU A 99 -7.21 -8.31 19.23
CA GLU A 99 -7.61 -7.18 20.08
C GLU A 99 -7.35 -5.82 19.40
N LEU A 100 -6.22 -5.69 18.71
CA LEU A 100 -5.70 -4.40 18.26
C LEU A 100 -5.85 -4.15 16.74
N LEU A 101 -6.20 -5.16 15.94
CA LEU A 101 -6.49 -4.95 14.52
C LEU A 101 -7.89 -4.38 14.36
N LYS A 102 -8.01 -3.31 13.59
CA LYS A 102 -9.30 -2.70 13.23
C LYS A 102 -9.45 -2.64 11.72
N GLU A 103 -10.67 -2.52 11.25
CA GLU A 103 -10.99 -2.23 9.86
C GLU A 103 -10.87 -0.72 9.62
N ILE A 104 -10.38 -0.33 8.44
CA ILE A 104 -10.46 1.06 7.98
C ILE A 104 -11.92 1.38 7.66
N PRO A 105 -12.45 2.55 8.07
CA PRO A 105 -13.81 2.94 7.75
C PRO A 105 -14.14 2.79 6.26
N HIS A 106 -15.30 2.24 5.97
CA HIS A 106 -15.84 1.99 4.64
C HIS A 106 -15.05 0.99 3.76
N ALA A 107 -14.04 0.29 4.29
CA ALA A 107 -13.26 -0.67 3.49
C ALA A 107 -14.15 -1.80 2.96
N LYS A 108 -15.02 -2.34 3.80
CA LYS A 108 -15.93 -3.42 3.42
C LYS A 108 -17.00 -2.95 2.44
N GLU A 109 -17.65 -1.83 2.73
CA GLU A 109 -18.70 -1.24 1.87
C GLU A 109 -18.15 -0.90 0.48
N MET A 110 -16.93 -0.37 0.41
CA MET A 110 -16.25 -0.09 -0.85
C MET A 110 -15.98 -1.38 -1.62
N LEU A 111 -15.44 -2.42 -0.98
CA LEU A 111 -15.19 -3.72 -1.62
C LEU A 111 -16.47 -4.39 -2.11
N GLU A 112 -17.56 -4.31 -1.34
CA GLU A 112 -18.90 -4.77 -1.77
C GLU A 112 -19.37 -4.00 -3.00
N GLY A 113 -19.14 -2.68 -3.04
CA GLY A 113 -19.46 -1.84 -4.18
C GLY A 113 -18.67 -2.22 -5.43
N LEU A 114 -17.36 -2.42 -5.32
CA LEU A 114 -16.50 -2.87 -6.43
C LEU A 114 -16.94 -4.25 -6.94
N LYS A 115 -17.26 -5.19 -6.05
CA LYS A 115 -17.74 -6.52 -6.43
C LYS A 115 -19.07 -6.49 -7.18
N LYS A 116 -20.03 -5.63 -6.76
CA LYS A 116 -21.29 -5.41 -7.49
C LYS A 116 -21.06 -4.89 -8.91
N GLU A 117 -20.00 -4.12 -9.11
CA GLU A 117 -19.58 -3.64 -10.44
C GLU A 117 -18.75 -4.68 -11.23
N ASN A 118 -18.54 -5.89 -10.70
CA ASN A 118 -17.67 -6.92 -11.28
C ASN A 118 -16.22 -6.42 -11.50
N ILE A 119 -15.69 -5.65 -10.56
CA ILE A 119 -14.30 -5.18 -10.55
C ILE A 119 -13.49 -6.18 -9.75
N GLN A 120 -12.42 -6.69 -10.35
CA GLN A 120 -11.49 -7.60 -9.69
C GLN A 120 -10.59 -6.83 -8.75
N CYS A 121 -10.30 -7.43 -7.59
CA CYS A 121 -9.48 -6.82 -6.55
C CYS A 121 -8.32 -7.72 -6.14
N ALA A 122 -7.17 -7.12 -5.84
CA ALA A 122 -6.04 -7.84 -5.25
C ALA A 122 -5.42 -7.05 -4.08
N VAL A 123 -4.71 -7.80 -3.21
CA VAL A 123 -3.86 -7.21 -2.17
C VAL A 123 -2.40 -7.46 -2.52
N VAL A 124 -1.56 -6.41 -2.40
CA VAL A 124 -0.10 -6.48 -2.57
C VAL A 124 0.56 -5.80 -1.38
N SER A 125 1.16 -6.58 -0.49
CA SER A 125 1.74 -6.09 0.78
C SER A 125 3.18 -6.58 1.00
N ASN A 126 4.01 -5.72 1.60
CA ASN A 126 5.36 -6.09 2.04
C ASN A 126 5.38 -7.01 3.28
N LYS A 127 4.21 -7.27 3.88
CA LYS A 127 4.08 -8.21 5.00
C LYS A 127 4.13 -9.65 4.52
N ARG A 128 4.50 -10.56 5.43
CA ARG A 128 4.43 -12.01 5.19
C ARG A 128 3.01 -12.43 4.82
N ILE A 129 2.90 -13.29 3.83
CA ILE A 129 1.61 -13.73 3.27
C ILE A 129 0.65 -14.30 4.33
N GLU A 130 1.16 -15.02 5.33
CA GLU A 130 0.34 -15.54 6.43
C GLU A 130 -0.27 -14.43 7.28
N VAL A 131 0.47 -13.32 7.48
CA VAL A 131 -0.01 -12.15 8.24
C VAL A 131 -1.08 -11.42 7.45
N VAL A 132 -0.87 -11.25 6.14
CA VAL A 132 -1.85 -10.65 5.22
C VAL A 132 -3.16 -11.44 5.24
N LYS A 133 -3.10 -12.74 4.98
CA LYS A 133 -4.29 -13.63 4.97
C LYS A 133 -5.01 -13.65 6.32
N ARG A 134 -4.27 -13.66 7.43
CA ARG A 134 -4.86 -13.60 8.77
C ARG A 134 -5.59 -12.28 9.01
N GLY A 135 -5.00 -11.14 8.61
CA GLY A 135 -5.61 -9.81 8.71
C GLY A 135 -6.92 -9.74 7.93
N LEU A 136 -6.88 -10.11 6.66
CA LEU A 136 -8.07 -10.14 5.79
C LEU A 136 -9.18 -11.04 6.34
N LYS A 137 -8.83 -12.25 6.79
CA LYS A 137 -9.81 -13.19 7.35
C LYS A 137 -10.43 -12.68 8.64
N GLN A 138 -9.64 -12.06 9.50
CA GLN A 138 -10.15 -11.52 10.77
C GLN A 138 -11.09 -10.33 10.58
N SER A 139 -10.83 -9.47 9.59
CA SER A 139 -11.71 -8.36 9.22
C SER A 139 -12.86 -8.81 8.30
N GLY A 140 -12.92 -10.07 7.88
CA GLY A 140 -13.95 -10.58 6.96
C GLY A 140 -13.84 -10.01 5.54
N LEU A 141 -12.65 -9.52 5.16
CA LEU A 141 -12.39 -8.93 3.86
C LEU A 141 -11.83 -9.94 2.83
N ASP A 142 -11.43 -11.13 3.27
CA ASP A 142 -10.76 -12.14 2.43
C ASP A 142 -11.61 -12.61 1.24
N VAL A 143 -12.92 -12.56 1.34
CA VAL A 143 -13.87 -12.99 0.29
C VAL A 143 -13.98 -12.03 -0.90
N TYR A 144 -13.39 -10.85 -0.81
CA TYR A 144 -13.47 -9.83 -1.86
C TYR A 144 -12.28 -9.83 -2.81
N PHE A 145 -11.20 -10.57 -2.50
CA PHE A 145 -9.97 -10.54 -3.27
C PHE A 145 -9.79 -11.77 -4.14
N ASP A 146 -9.51 -11.53 -5.42
CA ASP A 146 -9.20 -12.59 -6.39
C ASP A 146 -7.72 -13.03 -6.27
N VAL A 147 -6.84 -12.10 -5.86
CA VAL A 147 -5.40 -12.33 -5.67
C VAL A 147 -4.93 -11.69 -4.36
N VAL A 148 -4.12 -12.42 -3.61
CA VAL A 148 -3.48 -11.91 -2.37
C VAL A 148 -2.00 -12.24 -2.42
N LEU A 149 -1.15 -11.21 -2.44
CA LEU A 149 0.31 -11.31 -2.46
C LEU A 149 0.89 -10.71 -1.18
N GLY A 150 1.78 -11.46 -0.56
CA GLY A 150 2.62 -11.02 0.55
C GLY A 150 4.09 -11.16 0.20
N LYS A 151 4.99 -10.80 1.12
CA LYS A 151 6.43 -10.76 0.95
C LYS A 151 7.01 -11.94 0.16
N GLU A 152 6.57 -13.15 0.47
CA GLU A 152 7.10 -14.38 -0.15
C GLU A 152 6.68 -14.55 -1.62
N ASN A 153 5.67 -13.80 -2.06
CA ASN A 153 5.18 -13.81 -3.44
C ASN A 153 5.78 -12.67 -4.29
N LEU A 154 6.48 -11.72 -3.66
CA LEU A 154 7.03 -10.56 -4.34
C LEU A 154 8.48 -10.83 -4.74
N PRO A 155 8.86 -10.64 -6.03
CA PRO A 155 10.27 -10.66 -6.43
C PRO A 155 11.10 -9.66 -5.67
N GLU A 156 10.55 -8.45 -5.45
CA GLU A 156 11.14 -7.38 -4.65
C GLU A 156 10.02 -6.64 -3.88
N PRO A 157 10.32 -6.13 -2.67
CA PRO A 157 9.33 -5.37 -1.90
C PRO A 157 9.06 -4.00 -2.54
N LYS A 158 7.89 -3.40 -2.24
CA LYS A 158 7.61 -1.99 -2.57
C LYS A 158 8.70 -1.10 -1.97
N PRO A 159 9.21 -0.10 -2.69
CA PRO A 159 8.63 0.58 -3.84
C PRO A 159 8.90 -0.05 -5.23
N SER A 160 9.40 -1.28 -5.32
CA SER A 160 9.44 -1.99 -6.60
C SER A 160 8.03 -2.24 -7.13
N ALA A 161 7.85 -2.13 -8.45
CA ALA A 161 6.60 -2.43 -9.14
C ALA A 161 6.34 -3.94 -9.32
N SER A 162 7.33 -4.79 -9.01
CA SER A 162 7.31 -6.21 -9.37
C SER A 162 6.10 -6.97 -8.81
N GLY A 163 5.70 -6.68 -7.57
CA GLY A 163 4.51 -7.28 -6.95
C GLY A 163 3.20 -6.83 -7.61
N LEU A 164 3.12 -5.56 -8.03
CA LEU A 164 1.95 -5.03 -8.71
C LEU A 164 1.83 -5.66 -10.12
N ILE A 165 2.95 -5.79 -10.82
CA ILE A 165 3.01 -6.46 -12.13
C ILE A 165 2.54 -7.91 -12.00
N GLU A 166 3.02 -8.63 -10.98
CA GLU A 166 2.60 -10.01 -10.72
C GLU A 166 1.10 -10.12 -10.43
N ALA A 167 0.53 -9.20 -9.64
CA ALA A 167 -0.90 -9.15 -9.39
C ALA A 167 -1.70 -8.93 -10.70
N CYS A 168 -1.24 -8.01 -11.57
CA CYS A 168 -1.88 -7.80 -12.88
C CYS A 168 -1.81 -9.04 -13.77
N ASN A 169 -0.67 -9.76 -13.78
CA ASN A 169 -0.51 -11.00 -14.53
C ASN A 169 -1.51 -12.07 -14.06
N LEU A 170 -1.65 -12.25 -12.75
CA LEU A 170 -2.57 -13.20 -12.15
C LEU A 170 -4.05 -12.83 -12.40
N LEU A 171 -4.36 -11.54 -12.50
CA LEU A 171 -5.69 -11.03 -12.84
C LEU A 171 -5.94 -10.95 -14.35
N HIS A 172 -4.96 -11.33 -15.19
CA HIS A 172 -5.04 -11.27 -16.64
C HIS A 172 -5.40 -9.87 -17.18
N THR A 173 -4.81 -8.83 -16.58
CA THR A 173 -5.05 -7.43 -16.94
C THR A 173 -3.77 -6.71 -17.33
N SER A 174 -3.93 -5.58 -18.05
CA SER A 174 -2.84 -4.66 -18.33
C SER A 174 -2.63 -3.69 -17.17
N HIS A 175 -1.40 -3.26 -16.95
CA HIS A 175 -1.09 -2.20 -15.99
C HIS A 175 -1.78 -0.86 -16.33
N ASP A 176 -2.11 -0.61 -17.61
CA ASP A 176 -2.89 0.56 -18.04
C ASP A 176 -4.33 0.54 -17.52
N ASP A 177 -4.88 -0.65 -17.25
CA ASP A 177 -6.22 -0.84 -16.70
C ASP A 177 -6.14 -1.20 -15.20
N CYS A 178 -5.17 -0.63 -14.48
CA CYS A 178 -4.92 -0.91 -13.06
C CYS A 178 -4.91 0.37 -12.23
N ILE A 179 -5.63 0.35 -11.12
CA ILE A 179 -5.57 1.33 -10.04
C ILE A 179 -4.82 0.69 -8.87
N TYR A 180 -3.83 1.37 -8.32
CA TYR A 180 -3.20 0.95 -7.08
C TYR A 180 -3.46 1.96 -5.96
N VAL A 181 -3.96 1.47 -4.83
CA VAL A 181 -4.36 2.26 -3.66
C VAL A 181 -3.47 1.93 -2.48
N GLY A 182 -2.86 2.94 -1.88
CA GLY A 182 -2.02 2.77 -0.69
C GLY A 182 -1.92 4.03 0.14
N ASP A 183 -1.45 3.91 1.37
CA ASP A 183 -1.34 4.99 2.34
C ASP A 183 0.10 5.49 2.54
N ASN A 184 1.07 4.87 1.83
CA ASN A 184 2.49 5.19 1.99
C ASN A 184 3.11 5.69 0.68
N VAL A 185 4.16 6.51 0.79
CA VAL A 185 4.94 6.98 -0.38
C VAL A 185 5.48 5.83 -1.22
N ALA A 186 5.88 4.71 -0.58
CA ALA A 186 6.34 3.52 -1.29
C ALA A 186 5.28 2.92 -2.21
N ASP A 187 3.99 3.04 -1.87
CA ASP A 187 2.86 2.59 -2.69
C ASP A 187 2.74 3.44 -3.95
N ILE A 188 2.80 4.75 -3.76
CA ILE A 188 2.72 5.70 -4.87
C ILE A 188 3.89 5.50 -5.84
N VAL A 189 5.10 5.32 -5.31
CA VAL A 189 6.29 5.06 -6.13
C VAL A 189 6.17 3.72 -6.87
N ALA A 190 5.69 2.65 -6.21
CA ALA A 190 5.48 1.35 -6.86
C ALA A 190 4.47 1.46 -8.02
N ALA A 191 3.34 2.15 -7.82
CA ALA A 191 2.35 2.39 -8.86
C ALA A 191 2.94 3.18 -10.05
N LYS A 192 3.73 4.23 -9.76
CA LYS A 192 4.42 5.01 -10.79
C LYS A 192 5.41 4.18 -11.59
N ASN A 193 6.21 3.36 -10.92
CA ASN A 193 7.18 2.46 -11.56
C ASN A 193 6.50 1.45 -12.50
N MET A 194 5.23 1.10 -12.25
CA MET A 194 4.40 0.28 -13.15
C MET A 194 3.65 1.12 -14.19
N ALA A 195 3.67 2.46 -14.07
CA ALA A 195 2.84 3.38 -14.84
C ALA A 195 1.32 3.15 -14.67
N ALA A 196 0.89 2.61 -13.53
CA ALA A 196 -0.52 2.45 -13.14
C ALA A 196 -1.11 3.74 -12.56
N TYR A 197 -2.44 3.79 -12.46
CA TYR A 197 -3.12 4.89 -11.80
C TYR A 197 -2.92 4.79 -10.29
N SER A 198 -2.19 5.75 -9.72
CA SER A 198 -1.85 5.76 -8.29
C SER A 198 -2.85 6.57 -7.47
N VAL A 199 -3.38 5.96 -6.40
CA VAL A 199 -4.27 6.61 -5.44
C VAL A 199 -3.63 6.58 -4.07
N GLY A 200 -3.36 7.76 -3.50
CA GLY A 200 -2.97 7.91 -2.11
C GLY A 200 -4.22 7.97 -1.23
N PHE A 201 -4.26 7.17 -0.18
CA PHE A 201 -5.37 7.16 0.79
C PHE A 201 -4.88 7.51 2.18
N SER A 202 -5.53 8.44 2.85
CA SER A 202 -5.42 8.62 4.30
C SER A 202 -6.57 9.46 4.86
N VAL A 203 -7.05 9.07 6.03
CA VAL A 203 -7.98 9.88 6.83
C VAL A 203 -7.25 10.99 7.60
N ASP A 204 -5.93 10.86 7.80
CA ASP A 204 -5.09 11.87 8.48
C ASP A 204 -4.63 12.96 7.50
N GLU A 205 -4.81 14.23 7.86
CA GLU A 205 -4.48 15.36 6.99
C GLU A 205 -2.96 15.49 6.74
N LYS A 206 -2.13 15.27 7.76
CA LYS A 206 -0.67 15.37 7.60
C LYS A 206 -0.14 14.30 6.67
N GLN A 207 -0.67 13.09 6.79
CA GLN A 207 -0.30 11.99 5.92
C GLN A 207 -0.76 12.27 4.48
N ARG A 208 -1.95 12.86 4.27
CA ARG A 208 -2.39 13.28 2.94
C ARG A 208 -1.44 14.30 2.30
N GLU A 209 -0.94 15.26 3.06
CA GLU A 209 0.04 16.21 2.52
C GLU A 209 1.35 15.52 2.10
N ALA A 210 1.86 14.60 2.92
CA ALA A 210 3.03 13.80 2.55
C ALA A 210 2.79 12.93 1.30
N LEU A 211 1.59 12.36 1.16
CA LEU A 211 1.21 11.62 -0.05
C LEU A 211 1.14 12.53 -1.29
N LYS A 212 0.64 13.77 -1.15
CA LYS A 212 0.62 14.75 -2.25
C LYS A 212 2.01 15.10 -2.76
N GLU A 213 3.03 15.15 -1.87
CA GLU A 213 4.42 15.37 -2.28
C GLU A 213 4.95 14.25 -3.18
N ALA A 214 4.48 13.02 -2.98
CA ALA A 214 4.78 11.90 -3.87
C ALA A 214 4.05 11.97 -5.22
N LYS A 215 3.17 12.98 -5.40
CA LYS A 215 2.41 13.25 -6.63
C LYS A 215 1.67 12.02 -7.18
N PRO A 216 0.74 11.41 -6.41
CA PRO A 216 -0.15 10.38 -6.96
C PRO A 216 -1.11 10.99 -7.98
N CYS A 217 -1.74 10.17 -8.80
CA CYS A 217 -2.79 10.62 -9.72
C CYS A 217 -3.99 11.19 -8.95
N LYS A 218 -4.28 10.65 -7.77
CA LYS A 218 -5.32 11.16 -6.86
C LYS A 218 -4.98 10.91 -5.40
N VAL A 219 -5.44 11.79 -4.51
CA VAL A 219 -5.48 11.56 -3.06
C VAL A 219 -6.94 11.54 -2.62
N ILE A 220 -7.30 10.57 -1.81
CA ILE A 220 -8.64 10.39 -1.24
C ILE A 220 -8.56 10.27 0.28
N ASP A 221 -9.63 10.59 0.97
CA ASP A 221 -9.80 10.46 2.42
C ASP A 221 -10.95 9.53 2.82
N ASP A 222 -11.68 9.02 1.82
CA ASP A 222 -12.72 8.01 1.98
C ASP A 222 -12.61 6.99 0.86
N LEU A 223 -12.54 5.70 1.22
CA LEU A 223 -12.44 4.60 0.26
C LEU A 223 -13.63 4.49 -0.68
N MET A 224 -14.81 4.99 -0.28
CA MET A 224 -15.99 5.04 -1.15
C MET A 224 -15.78 5.87 -2.42
N GLN A 225 -14.80 6.78 -2.42
CA GLN A 225 -14.44 7.58 -3.59
C GLN A 225 -13.81 6.75 -4.72
N LEU A 226 -13.40 5.47 -4.46
CA LEU A 226 -12.88 4.57 -5.49
C LEU A 226 -13.96 4.07 -6.44
N ILE A 227 -15.19 3.88 -5.97
CA ILE A 227 -16.28 3.33 -6.80
C ILE A 227 -16.54 4.20 -8.03
N PRO A 228 -16.76 5.52 -7.90
CA PRO A 228 -16.92 6.38 -9.07
C PRO A 228 -15.68 6.40 -9.97
N LEU A 229 -14.46 6.35 -9.41
CA LEU A 229 -13.22 6.31 -10.20
C LEU A 229 -13.15 5.11 -11.15
N CYS A 230 -13.75 4.00 -10.78
CA CYS A 230 -13.76 2.79 -11.60
C CYS A 230 -14.88 2.77 -12.66
N LYS A 231 -15.89 3.64 -12.53
CA LYS A 231 -17.09 3.65 -13.41
C LYS A 231 -16.96 4.64 -14.56
N GLU A 232 -16.17 5.68 -14.37
CA GLU A 232 -16.16 6.80 -15.30
C GLU A 232 -15.13 6.59 -16.41
N ASP A 233 -15.51 6.92 -17.65
CA ASP A 233 -14.59 7.14 -18.76
C ASP A 233 -13.80 8.43 -18.50
N HIS A 234 -12.98 8.44 -17.45
CA HIS A 234 -12.24 9.62 -17.06
C HIS A 234 -11.01 9.81 -17.93
N ILE A 235 -11.01 10.90 -18.68
CA ILE A 235 -9.78 11.51 -19.19
C ILE A 235 -9.11 12.22 -18.03
N TRP A 236 -8.16 11.58 -17.37
CA TRP A 236 -7.34 12.24 -16.37
C TRP A 236 -6.12 12.82 -17.06
N SER A 237 -6.04 14.15 -17.11
CA SER A 237 -4.79 14.83 -17.47
C SER A 237 -3.94 14.99 -16.21
N ASP A 238 -2.86 14.23 -16.11
CA ASP A 238 -1.87 14.48 -15.08
C ASP A 238 -1.04 15.71 -15.48
N ASN A 239 -1.16 16.80 -14.73
CA ASN A 239 -0.33 17.99 -14.88
C ASN A 239 1.05 17.81 -14.23
N THR A 240 1.40 16.62 -13.78
CA THR A 240 2.70 16.33 -13.18
C THR A 240 3.73 15.97 -14.24
N ILE A 241 4.72 16.83 -14.39
CA ILE A 241 5.94 16.59 -15.18
C ILE A 241 6.72 15.45 -14.49
N TRP A 242 6.99 14.39 -15.22
CA TRP A 242 7.87 13.29 -14.78
C TRP A 242 9.34 13.68 -14.97
#